data_b104ab2007759e702f12e31d891a96a0
#
_entry.id   b104ab2007759e702f12e31d891a96a0
#
_cell.length_a   1.000
_cell.length_b   1.000
_cell.length_c   1.000
_cell.angle_alpha   90.00
_cell.angle_beta   90.00
_cell.angle_gamma   90.00
#
_symmetry.space_group_name_H-M   'P 1'
#
loop_
_entity.id
_entity.type
_entity.pdbx_description
1 polymer ?
#
loop_
_entity_poly.entity_id
_entity_poly.type
_entity_poly.pdbx_seq_one_letter_code
_entity_poly.pdbx_strand_id
1 'polypeptide(L)'
;MKKLNFIDKIIYLINSAFIFIMILSYLSPYVNPKIFWPISFFGLAYPILLIILSIFLVYWILRLKRPLWANLIIIVLGINHLSNHIGTKNVKNSSSDISILTYNTRMLNKYNWIDQKDIDSKIFKLVKKYEAGVACFQEFDNSKKNKLEYEYEYTKENFLTVSKFPIIKKDYIQDLEKNIIGTRVDILFTDDTVSILNIHLASNWFEEEEY
;
A
#
# COMPACT_ATOMS: atom_id res chain seq x y z
N MET A 1 43.96 -8.96 8.22
CA MET A 1 42.63 -9.50 8.63
C MET A 1 42.73 -10.99 8.88
N LYS A 2 42.26 -11.50 10.04
CA LYS A 2 42.32 -12.92 10.41
C LYS A 2 41.50 -13.79 9.44
N LYS A 3 42.00 -15.00 9.09
CA LYS A 3 41.30 -15.99 8.26
C LYS A 3 39.97 -16.40 8.92
N LEU A 4 38.94 -16.75 8.09
CA LEU A 4 37.67 -17.28 8.58
C LEU A 4 37.88 -18.66 9.18
N ASN A 5 37.35 -18.90 10.38
CA ASN A 5 37.26 -20.23 10.95
C ASN A 5 36.13 -21.06 10.31
N PHE A 6 35.93 -22.32 10.69
CA PHE A 6 34.93 -23.18 10.12
C PHE A 6 33.50 -22.63 10.29
N ILE A 7 33.14 -22.11 11.46
CA ILE A 7 31.86 -21.50 11.77
C ILE A 7 31.65 -20.24 10.94
N ASP A 8 32.66 -19.36 10.86
CA ASP A 8 32.61 -18.15 10.06
C ASP A 8 32.35 -18.47 8.57
N LYS A 9 32.87 -19.59 8.04
CA LYS A 9 32.62 -20.01 6.65
C LYS A 9 31.15 -20.41 6.41
N ILE A 10 30.55 -21.14 7.34
CA ILE A 10 29.13 -21.51 7.26
C ILE A 10 28.27 -20.26 7.33
N ILE A 11 28.51 -19.39 8.29
CA ILE A 11 27.78 -18.11 8.44
C ILE A 11 27.95 -17.25 7.19
N TYR A 12 29.15 -17.20 6.60
CA TYR A 12 29.41 -16.46 5.36
C TYR A 12 28.59 -17.02 4.18
N LEU A 13 28.48 -18.34 4.05
CA LEU A 13 27.67 -18.96 2.99
C LEU A 13 26.19 -18.59 3.12
N ILE A 14 25.65 -18.72 4.34
CA ILE A 14 24.26 -18.35 4.63
C ILE A 14 24.04 -16.86 4.37
N ASN A 15 24.92 -16.00 4.87
CA ASN A 15 24.86 -14.56 4.65
C ASN A 15 24.90 -14.20 3.16
N SER A 16 25.72 -14.90 2.36
CA SER A 16 25.81 -14.66 0.90
C SER A 16 24.49 -15.00 0.20
N ALA A 17 23.78 -16.04 0.64
CA ALA A 17 22.46 -16.38 0.14
C ALA A 17 21.44 -15.25 0.45
N PHE A 18 21.45 -14.72 1.68
CA PHE A 18 20.56 -13.59 2.04
C PHE A 18 20.92 -12.30 1.29
N ILE A 19 22.19 -12.02 1.02
CA ILE A 19 22.60 -10.90 0.17
C ILE A 19 22.03 -11.09 -1.25
N PHE A 20 22.11 -12.29 -1.82
CA PHE A 20 21.56 -12.58 -3.14
C PHE A 20 20.04 -12.38 -3.18
N ILE A 21 19.31 -12.89 -2.16
CA ILE A 21 17.86 -12.70 -2.05
C ILE A 21 17.51 -11.20 -1.91
N MET A 22 18.32 -10.42 -1.18
CA MET A 22 18.13 -8.97 -1.06
C MET A 22 18.32 -8.25 -2.41
N ILE A 23 19.26 -8.69 -3.24
CA ILE A 23 19.42 -8.16 -4.61
C ILE A 23 18.16 -8.45 -5.45
N LEU A 24 17.59 -9.65 -5.36
CA LEU A 24 16.33 -9.97 -6.02
C LEU A 24 15.18 -9.08 -5.52
N SER A 25 15.15 -8.77 -4.23
CA SER A 25 14.20 -7.84 -3.64
C SER A 25 14.31 -6.43 -4.27
N TYR A 26 15.52 -5.92 -4.50
CA TYR A 26 15.73 -4.63 -5.16
C TYR A 26 15.32 -4.62 -6.63
N LEU A 27 15.40 -5.76 -7.31
CA LEU A 27 14.97 -5.89 -8.69
C LEU A 27 13.44 -6.02 -8.84
N SER A 28 12.74 -6.38 -7.77
CA SER A 28 11.30 -6.64 -7.79
C SER A 28 10.46 -5.51 -8.43
N PRO A 29 10.67 -4.21 -8.15
CA PRO A 29 9.88 -3.14 -8.75
C PRO A 29 10.08 -2.98 -10.26
N TYR A 30 11.15 -3.53 -10.81
CA TYR A 30 11.54 -3.38 -12.24
C TYR A 30 11.13 -4.58 -13.11
N VAL A 31 10.68 -5.67 -12.49
CA VAL A 31 10.30 -6.90 -13.22
C VAL A 31 8.77 -6.98 -13.27
N ASN A 32 8.23 -7.12 -14.48
CA ASN A 32 6.79 -7.27 -14.66
C ASN A 32 6.30 -8.61 -14.07
N PRO A 33 5.37 -8.59 -13.09
CA PRO A 33 4.84 -9.82 -12.45
C PRO A 33 4.19 -10.79 -13.43
N LYS A 34 3.67 -10.31 -14.57
CA LYS A 34 3.11 -11.19 -15.61
C LYS A 34 4.18 -12.07 -16.28
N ILE A 35 5.44 -11.63 -16.26
CA ILE A 35 6.58 -12.38 -16.84
C ILE A 35 7.18 -13.32 -15.80
N PHE A 36 7.37 -12.82 -14.57
CA PHE A 36 7.98 -13.59 -13.48
C PHE A 36 7.40 -13.18 -12.12
N TRP A 37 6.23 -13.71 -11.80
CA TRP A 37 5.52 -13.40 -10.56
C TRP A 37 6.29 -13.70 -9.26
N PRO A 38 7.20 -14.73 -9.18
CA PRO A 38 7.89 -15.02 -7.92
C PRO A 38 8.76 -13.87 -7.40
N ILE A 39 9.23 -12.99 -8.31
CA ILE A 39 10.08 -11.84 -7.90
C ILE A 39 9.36 -10.89 -6.94
N SER A 40 8.03 -10.80 -7.05
CA SER A 40 7.21 -9.91 -6.21
C SER A 40 7.28 -10.30 -4.73
N PHE A 41 7.41 -11.59 -4.42
CA PHE A 41 7.57 -12.06 -3.04
C PHE A 41 8.90 -11.63 -2.41
N PHE A 42 9.96 -11.55 -3.22
CA PHE A 42 11.25 -11.03 -2.72
C PHE A 42 11.12 -9.54 -2.37
N GLY A 43 10.39 -8.75 -3.16
CA GLY A 43 10.10 -7.35 -2.85
C GLY A 43 9.32 -7.19 -1.55
N LEU A 44 8.29 -8.01 -1.33
CA LEU A 44 7.50 -8.01 -0.11
C LEU A 44 8.33 -8.42 1.12
N ALA A 45 9.31 -9.31 0.95
CA ALA A 45 10.20 -9.78 2.02
C ALA A 45 11.26 -8.74 2.44
N TYR A 46 11.41 -7.61 1.74
CA TYR A 46 12.45 -6.60 1.98
C TYR A 46 12.65 -6.22 3.46
N PRO A 47 11.60 -5.87 4.24
CA PRO A 47 11.79 -5.46 5.63
C PRO A 47 12.39 -6.58 6.50
N ILE A 48 11.98 -7.82 6.26
CA ILE A 48 12.49 -9.00 6.99
C ILE A 48 13.95 -9.26 6.60
N LEU A 49 14.27 -9.20 5.32
CA LEU A 49 15.63 -9.36 4.82
C LEU A 49 16.57 -8.29 5.37
N LEU A 50 16.11 -7.06 5.49
CA LEU A 50 16.86 -5.96 6.09
C LEU A 50 17.23 -6.25 7.55
N ILE A 51 16.28 -6.77 8.34
CA ILE A 51 16.53 -7.17 9.73
C ILE A 51 17.58 -8.29 9.79
N ILE A 52 17.43 -9.33 8.97
CA ILE A 52 18.37 -10.47 8.93
C ILE A 52 19.78 -10.00 8.56
N LEU A 53 19.90 -9.18 7.49
CA LEU A 53 21.21 -8.66 7.06
C LEU A 53 21.82 -7.72 8.11
N SER A 54 21.01 -6.98 8.86
CA SER A 54 21.50 -6.16 9.98
C SER A 54 22.08 -7.02 11.11
N ILE A 55 21.50 -8.19 11.40
CA ILE A 55 22.04 -9.16 12.36
C ILE A 55 23.40 -9.69 11.87
N PHE A 56 23.52 -10.07 10.59
CA PHE A 56 24.79 -10.48 10.00
C PHE A 56 25.83 -9.35 10.04
N LEU A 57 25.40 -8.10 9.76
CA LEU A 57 26.28 -6.93 9.85
C LEU A 57 26.87 -6.80 11.25
N VAL A 58 26.04 -6.87 12.31
CA VAL A 58 26.51 -6.83 13.72
C VAL A 58 27.49 -7.97 14.01
N TYR A 59 27.16 -9.20 13.56
CA TYR A 59 28.05 -10.35 13.72
C TYR A 59 29.44 -10.08 13.10
N TRP A 60 29.49 -9.58 11.87
CA TRP A 60 30.75 -9.30 11.18
C TRP A 60 31.51 -8.10 11.75
N ILE A 61 30.81 -7.11 12.32
CA ILE A 61 31.44 -6.00 13.08
C ILE A 61 32.18 -6.57 14.28
N LEU A 62 31.52 -7.39 15.09
CA LEU A 62 32.14 -8.00 16.30
C LEU A 62 33.33 -8.90 15.95
N ARG A 63 33.32 -9.52 14.78
CA ARG A 63 34.41 -10.39 14.30
C ARG A 63 35.50 -9.63 13.53
N LEU A 64 35.28 -8.37 13.14
CA LEU A 64 36.17 -7.55 12.32
C LEU A 64 36.63 -8.27 11.04
N LYS A 65 35.70 -8.91 10.32
CA LYS A 65 35.95 -9.71 9.10
C LYS A 65 35.48 -9.02 7.84
N ARG A 66 36.06 -9.40 6.67
CA ARG A 66 35.75 -8.79 5.35
C ARG A 66 34.28 -8.80 4.95
N PRO A 67 33.43 -9.83 5.26
CA PRO A 67 32.02 -9.81 4.89
C PRO A 67 31.21 -8.64 5.45
N LEU A 68 31.73 -7.95 6.48
CA LEU A 68 31.19 -6.69 6.98
C LEU A 68 30.89 -5.70 5.85
N TRP A 69 31.84 -5.51 4.94
CA TRP A 69 31.72 -4.52 3.86
C TRP A 69 30.63 -4.88 2.85
N ALA A 70 30.48 -6.16 2.52
CA ALA A 70 29.41 -6.61 1.63
C ALA A 70 28.02 -6.33 2.23
N ASN A 71 27.82 -6.60 3.54
CA ASN A 71 26.57 -6.29 4.23
C ASN A 71 26.31 -4.79 4.30
N LEU A 72 27.33 -3.99 4.62
CA LEU A 72 27.18 -2.55 4.68
C LEU A 72 26.78 -1.96 3.34
N ILE A 73 27.46 -2.37 2.26
CA ILE A 73 27.16 -1.89 0.90
C ILE A 73 25.73 -2.25 0.50
N ILE A 74 25.31 -3.51 0.70
CA ILE A 74 23.99 -3.94 0.28
C ILE A 74 22.87 -3.22 1.07
N ILE A 75 23.06 -2.99 2.37
CA ILE A 75 22.10 -2.24 3.20
C ILE A 75 22.02 -0.78 2.75
N VAL A 76 23.15 -0.12 2.50
CA VAL A 76 23.20 1.28 2.04
C VAL A 76 22.52 1.44 0.67
N LEU A 77 22.76 0.51 -0.27
CA LEU A 77 22.09 0.52 -1.58
C LEU A 77 20.56 0.42 -1.46
N GLY A 78 20.07 -0.23 -0.41
CA GLY A 78 18.64 -0.40 -0.17
C GLY A 78 17.97 0.75 0.58
N ILE A 79 18.68 1.80 0.94
CA ILE A 79 18.11 2.86 1.81
C ILE A 79 16.91 3.56 1.15
N ASN A 80 16.92 3.68 -0.18
CA ASN A 80 15.81 4.25 -0.94
C ASN A 80 14.57 3.33 -0.92
N HIS A 81 14.74 1.99 -0.85
CA HIS A 81 13.63 1.06 -0.70
C HIS A 81 12.99 1.15 0.68
N LEU A 82 13.77 1.48 1.72
CA LEU A 82 13.26 1.65 3.08
C LEU A 82 12.23 2.77 3.16
N SER A 83 12.42 3.87 2.43
CA SER A 83 11.49 4.99 2.39
C SER A 83 10.10 4.63 1.86
N ASN A 84 9.99 3.56 1.07
CA ASN A 84 8.71 3.05 0.56
C ASN A 84 7.93 2.25 1.62
N HIS A 85 8.61 1.80 2.67
CA HIS A 85 8.02 1.01 3.76
C HIS A 85 7.80 1.83 5.03
N ILE A 86 8.57 2.89 5.21
CA ILE A 86 8.49 3.76 6.39
C ILE A 86 8.18 5.18 5.93
N GLY A 87 6.98 5.64 6.23
CA GLY A 87 6.59 7.02 5.99
C GLY A 87 7.35 7.96 6.94
N THR A 88 8.36 8.66 6.42
CA THR A 88 9.19 9.61 7.18
C THR A 88 8.78 11.07 7.00
N LYS A 89 7.84 11.34 6.09
CA LYS A 89 7.41 12.72 5.80
C LYS A 89 6.40 13.19 6.84
N ASN A 90 6.79 14.14 7.67
CA ASN A 90 5.83 15.00 8.35
C ASN A 90 5.15 15.89 7.29
N VAL A 91 3.95 15.51 6.88
CA VAL A 91 3.13 16.34 6.01
C VAL A 91 2.74 17.58 6.82
N LYS A 92 3.31 18.73 6.48
CA LYS A 92 2.78 20.00 6.95
C LYS A 92 1.54 20.27 6.10
N ASN A 93 0.36 20.16 6.70
CA ASN A 93 -0.88 20.57 6.04
C ASN A 93 -0.78 22.08 5.78
N SER A 94 -0.82 22.48 4.53
CA SER A 94 -1.03 23.88 4.17
C SER A 94 -2.53 24.11 3.98
N SER A 95 -2.99 25.33 4.21
CA SER A 95 -4.40 25.72 4.00
C SER A 95 -4.85 25.61 2.52
N SER A 96 -3.88 25.41 1.61
CA SER A 96 -4.07 25.23 0.17
C SER A 96 -4.13 23.76 -0.28
N ASP A 97 -4.05 22.80 0.64
CA ASP A 97 -4.01 21.37 0.28
C ASP A 97 -5.41 20.76 0.25
N ILE A 98 -5.67 19.91 -0.76
CA ILE A 98 -6.83 19.02 -0.73
C ILE A 98 -6.52 17.85 0.18
N SER A 99 -7.35 17.64 1.20
CA SER A 99 -7.31 16.41 2.00
C SER A 99 -8.20 15.35 1.37
N ILE A 100 -7.64 14.16 1.13
CA ILE A 100 -8.35 13.02 0.54
C ILE A 100 -8.39 11.87 1.53
N LEU A 101 -9.59 11.36 1.81
CA LEU A 101 -9.80 10.12 2.56
C LEU A 101 -10.16 9.00 1.59
N THR A 102 -9.54 7.85 1.69
CA THR A 102 -9.97 6.62 1.01
C THR A 102 -10.25 5.53 2.02
N TYR A 103 -11.37 4.81 1.85
CA TYR A 103 -11.79 3.80 2.81
C TYR A 103 -12.66 2.71 2.17
N ASN A 104 -12.19 1.46 2.19
CA ASN A 104 -13.04 0.32 1.90
C ASN A 104 -13.94 0.06 3.11
N THR A 105 -15.25 0.20 2.94
CA THR A 105 -16.22 0.15 4.04
C THR A 105 -16.82 -1.23 4.26
N ARG A 106 -16.50 -2.20 3.41
CA ARG A 106 -17.03 -3.57 3.47
C ARG A 106 -18.54 -3.58 3.68
N MET A 107 -19.27 -2.89 2.78
CA MET A 107 -20.74 -2.73 2.79
C MET A 107 -21.29 -2.21 4.13
N LEU A 108 -20.49 -1.44 4.90
CA LEU A 108 -20.86 -0.94 6.24
C LEU A 108 -21.32 -2.06 7.18
N ASN A 109 -20.70 -3.24 7.05
CA ASN A 109 -21.04 -4.47 7.80
C ASN A 109 -22.49 -4.98 7.58
N LYS A 110 -23.10 -4.68 6.43
CA LYS A 110 -24.48 -5.06 6.07
C LYS A 110 -24.77 -6.54 6.26
N TYR A 111 -23.78 -7.40 6.00
CA TYR A 111 -23.90 -8.85 6.10
C TYR A 111 -23.39 -9.45 7.42
N ASN A 112 -23.19 -8.59 8.44
CA ASN A 112 -22.77 -9.01 9.80
C ASN A 112 -21.48 -9.84 9.84
N TRP A 113 -20.50 -9.53 8.97
CA TRP A 113 -19.15 -10.18 9.01
C TRP A 113 -18.43 -9.96 10.34
N ILE A 114 -18.73 -8.85 11.02
CA ILE A 114 -18.21 -8.53 12.34
C ILE A 114 -19.39 -8.54 13.30
N ASP A 115 -19.31 -9.36 14.36
CA ASP A 115 -20.29 -9.40 15.42
C ASP A 115 -20.14 -8.20 16.36
N GLN A 116 -20.35 -7.00 15.82
CA GLN A 116 -20.34 -5.75 16.54
C GLN A 116 -21.45 -4.85 16.02
N LYS A 117 -22.25 -4.33 16.95
CA LYS A 117 -23.32 -3.37 16.63
C LYS A 117 -22.74 -2.00 16.29
N ASP A 118 -23.46 -1.23 15.49
CA ASP A 118 -23.20 0.18 15.17
C ASP A 118 -21.87 0.44 14.41
N ILE A 119 -21.40 -0.51 13.62
CA ILE A 119 -20.19 -0.35 12.82
C ILE A 119 -20.31 0.82 11.83
N ASP A 120 -21.46 0.94 11.17
CA ASP A 120 -21.75 2.06 10.27
C ASP A 120 -21.62 3.42 10.98
N SER A 121 -22.19 3.55 12.17
CA SER A 121 -22.10 4.78 12.99
C SER A 121 -20.66 5.11 13.38
N LYS A 122 -19.83 4.09 13.65
CA LYS A 122 -18.40 4.28 13.95
C LYS A 122 -17.63 4.74 12.71
N ILE A 123 -17.94 4.18 11.53
CA ILE A 123 -17.33 4.59 10.26
C ILE A 123 -17.70 6.05 9.96
N PHE A 124 -18.98 6.44 10.07
CA PHE A 124 -19.38 7.83 9.85
C PHE A 124 -18.75 8.82 10.83
N LYS A 125 -18.62 8.44 12.12
CA LYS A 125 -17.88 9.25 13.09
C LYS A 125 -16.40 9.41 12.73
N LEU A 126 -15.77 8.35 12.21
CA LEU A 126 -14.39 8.39 11.72
C LEU A 126 -14.26 9.36 10.54
N VAL A 127 -15.14 9.23 9.55
CA VAL A 127 -15.14 10.12 8.37
C VAL A 127 -15.32 11.59 8.78
N LYS A 128 -16.29 11.85 9.68
CA LYS A 128 -16.52 13.19 10.21
C LYS A 128 -15.31 13.74 10.96
N LYS A 129 -14.60 12.90 11.73
CA LYS A 129 -13.40 13.30 12.48
C LYS A 129 -12.27 13.81 11.56
N TYR A 130 -12.10 13.23 10.38
CA TYR A 130 -11.02 13.63 9.46
C TYR A 130 -11.36 14.83 8.60
N GLU A 131 -12.64 15.21 8.49
CA GLU A 131 -13.14 16.39 7.75
C GLU A 131 -12.52 16.55 6.35
N ALA A 132 -12.24 15.43 5.68
CA ALA A 132 -11.58 15.42 4.39
C ALA A 132 -12.32 16.30 3.37
N GLY A 133 -11.59 16.95 2.47
CA GLY A 133 -12.17 17.71 1.37
C GLY A 133 -12.85 16.80 0.37
N VAL A 134 -12.27 15.60 0.14
CA VAL A 134 -12.82 14.53 -0.71
C VAL A 134 -12.74 13.21 0.03
N ALA A 135 -13.79 12.39 -0.06
CA ALA A 135 -13.75 11.03 0.47
C ALA A 135 -14.20 10.01 -0.58
N CYS A 136 -13.36 8.98 -0.77
CA CYS A 136 -13.56 7.89 -1.71
C CYS A 136 -13.86 6.61 -0.94
N PHE A 137 -15.00 6.01 -1.18
CA PHE A 137 -15.42 4.78 -0.53
C PHE A 137 -15.53 3.66 -1.55
N GLN A 138 -14.98 2.50 -1.21
CA GLN A 138 -15.17 1.24 -1.91
C GLN A 138 -16.06 0.33 -1.07
N GLU A 139 -16.78 -0.57 -1.73
CA GLU A 139 -17.75 -1.46 -1.07
C GLU A 139 -18.70 -0.67 -0.15
N PHE A 140 -19.30 0.39 -0.64
CA PHE A 140 -20.20 1.24 0.14
C PHE A 140 -21.66 0.83 -0.04
N ASP A 141 -22.42 0.75 1.06
CA ASP A 141 -23.87 0.59 1.01
C ASP A 141 -24.55 1.95 0.74
N ASN A 142 -24.90 2.18 -0.52
CA ASN A 142 -25.46 3.45 -0.98
C ASN A 142 -26.80 3.84 -0.34
N SER A 143 -27.50 2.91 0.30
CA SER A 143 -28.73 3.22 1.05
C SER A 143 -28.46 4.15 2.25
N LYS A 144 -27.21 4.24 2.68
CA LYS A 144 -26.77 5.02 3.86
C LYS A 144 -25.98 6.29 3.51
N LYS A 145 -25.84 6.65 2.22
CA LYS A 145 -25.05 7.81 1.78
C LYS A 145 -25.50 9.15 2.37
N ASN A 146 -26.79 9.33 2.61
CA ASN A 146 -27.36 10.56 3.18
C ASN A 146 -26.85 10.87 4.62
N LYS A 147 -26.10 9.96 5.25
CA LYS A 147 -25.44 10.20 6.54
C LYS A 147 -24.10 10.94 6.42
N LEU A 148 -23.62 11.14 5.19
CA LEU A 148 -22.40 11.89 4.90
C LEU A 148 -22.78 13.34 4.55
N GLU A 149 -22.20 14.30 5.27
CA GLU A 149 -22.48 15.73 5.14
C GLU A 149 -21.53 16.35 4.08
N TYR A 150 -21.71 15.96 2.79
CA TYR A 150 -20.96 16.54 1.67
C TYR A 150 -21.89 17.15 0.66
N GLU A 151 -21.45 18.21 -0.01
CA GLU A 151 -22.27 18.97 -0.97
C GLU A 151 -22.37 18.27 -2.32
N TYR A 152 -21.29 17.63 -2.76
CA TYR A 152 -21.22 16.95 -4.06
C TYR A 152 -20.96 15.47 -3.89
N GLU A 153 -21.64 14.66 -4.71
CA GLU A 153 -21.45 13.21 -4.70
C GLU A 153 -21.49 12.60 -6.10
N TYR A 154 -20.80 11.47 -6.23
CA TYR A 154 -20.95 10.56 -7.36
C TYR A 154 -20.96 9.13 -6.87
N THR A 155 -21.98 8.39 -7.28
CA THR A 155 -22.19 6.98 -6.94
C THR A 155 -22.25 6.15 -8.20
N LYS A 156 -21.55 5.03 -8.22
CA LYS A 156 -21.68 4.00 -9.25
C LYS A 156 -21.45 2.64 -8.60
N GLU A 157 -22.46 1.75 -8.65
CA GLU A 157 -22.46 0.48 -7.92
C GLU A 157 -22.09 0.67 -6.44
N ASN A 158 -21.06 -0.03 -5.96
CA ASN A 158 -20.58 0.05 -4.58
C ASN A 158 -19.45 1.08 -4.38
N PHE A 159 -19.28 1.99 -5.36
CA PHE A 159 -18.37 3.11 -5.25
C PHE A 159 -19.12 4.38 -4.91
N LEU A 160 -18.63 5.10 -3.94
CA LEU A 160 -19.11 6.44 -3.59
C LEU A 160 -17.93 7.38 -3.48
N THR A 161 -17.97 8.49 -4.19
CA THR A 161 -17.05 9.61 -4.01
C THR A 161 -17.86 10.82 -3.60
N VAL A 162 -17.50 11.43 -2.48
CA VAL A 162 -18.11 12.66 -1.96
C VAL A 162 -17.08 13.78 -1.88
N SER A 163 -17.50 15.02 -2.10
CA SER A 163 -16.61 16.17 -2.15
C SER A 163 -17.28 17.41 -1.54
N LYS A 164 -16.47 18.24 -0.89
CA LYS A 164 -16.83 19.62 -0.51
C LYS A 164 -16.71 20.60 -1.70
N PHE A 165 -16.06 20.15 -2.78
CA PHE A 165 -15.79 20.94 -3.97
C PHE A 165 -16.65 20.48 -5.14
N PRO A 166 -16.98 21.34 -6.11
CA PRO A 166 -17.81 20.99 -7.24
C PRO A 166 -17.23 19.83 -8.06
N ILE A 167 -18.04 18.80 -8.31
CA ILE A 167 -17.73 17.72 -9.25
C ILE A 167 -18.20 18.14 -10.62
N ILE A 168 -17.27 18.44 -11.53
CA ILE A 168 -17.55 18.95 -12.88
C ILE A 168 -17.63 17.85 -13.94
N LYS A 169 -17.06 16.67 -13.68
CA LYS A 169 -17.14 15.50 -14.55
C LYS A 169 -17.27 14.24 -13.72
N LYS A 170 -18.05 13.29 -14.22
CA LYS A 170 -18.33 11.99 -13.60
C LYS A 170 -18.16 10.89 -14.64
N ASP A 171 -17.39 9.86 -14.32
CA ASP A 171 -17.11 8.73 -15.19
C ASP A 171 -16.85 7.48 -14.35
N TYR A 172 -16.79 6.30 -14.98
CA TYR A 172 -16.47 5.04 -14.32
C TYR A 172 -15.43 4.25 -15.13
N ILE A 173 -14.74 3.34 -14.47
CA ILE A 173 -13.66 2.55 -15.02
C ILE A 173 -14.10 1.09 -15.05
N GLN A 174 -13.94 0.44 -16.20
CA GLN A 174 -14.25 -0.96 -16.40
C GLN A 174 -12.99 -1.76 -16.71
N ASP A 175 -13.01 -3.04 -16.31
CA ASP A 175 -12.04 -4.03 -16.74
C ASP A 175 -12.35 -4.56 -18.16
N LEU A 176 -11.57 -5.54 -18.63
CA LEU A 176 -11.75 -6.17 -19.93
C LEU A 176 -13.07 -6.97 -20.03
N GLU A 177 -13.62 -7.40 -18.91
CA GLU A 177 -14.87 -8.14 -18.79
C GLU A 177 -16.10 -7.22 -18.62
N LYS A 178 -15.88 -5.90 -18.64
CA LYS A 178 -16.88 -4.85 -18.42
C LYS A 178 -17.38 -4.74 -16.97
N ASN A 179 -16.71 -5.35 -15.99
CA ASN A 179 -17.01 -5.13 -14.59
C ASN A 179 -16.54 -3.72 -14.18
N ILE A 180 -17.33 -3.03 -13.36
CA ILE A 180 -16.92 -1.72 -12.85
C ILE A 180 -15.93 -1.91 -11.73
N ILE A 181 -14.69 -1.47 -11.97
CA ILE A 181 -13.58 -1.56 -11.02
C ILE A 181 -13.24 -0.23 -10.33
N GLY A 182 -13.96 0.83 -10.71
CA GLY A 182 -13.76 2.14 -10.09
C GLY A 182 -14.58 3.24 -10.70
N THR A 183 -14.44 4.42 -10.11
CA THR A 183 -15.03 5.67 -10.60
C THR A 183 -13.94 6.72 -10.76
N ARG A 184 -14.19 7.67 -11.67
CA ARG A 184 -13.41 8.88 -11.86
C ARG A 184 -14.30 10.10 -11.70
N VAL A 185 -13.84 11.07 -10.95
CA VAL A 185 -14.47 12.40 -10.89
C VAL A 185 -13.41 13.47 -11.13
N ASP A 186 -13.78 14.50 -11.88
CA ASP A 186 -12.95 15.70 -11.99
C ASP A 186 -13.57 16.77 -11.08
N ILE A 187 -12.79 17.32 -10.19
CA ILE A 187 -13.19 18.26 -9.13
C ILE A 187 -12.58 19.62 -9.43
N LEU A 188 -13.38 20.66 -9.38
CA LEU A 188 -12.89 22.04 -9.43
C LEU A 188 -12.37 22.45 -8.05
N PHE A 189 -11.06 22.63 -7.94
CA PHE A 189 -10.39 23.06 -6.71
C PHE A 189 -9.68 24.38 -6.95
N THR A 190 -10.18 25.45 -6.33
CA THR A 190 -9.76 26.82 -6.65
C THR A 190 -9.86 27.09 -8.15
N ASP A 191 -8.76 27.30 -8.84
CA ASP A 191 -8.70 27.58 -10.28
C ASP A 191 -8.24 26.37 -11.12
N ASP A 192 -7.97 25.22 -10.46
CA ASP A 192 -7.48 24.01 -11.09
C ASP A 192 -8.49 22.86 -11.07
N THR A 193 -8.37 21.97 -12.04
CA THR A 193 -9.13 20.72 -12.08
C THR A 193 -8.29 19.54 -11.63
N VAL A 194 -8.76 18.84 -10.59
CA VAL A 194 -8.10 17.66 -10.05
C VAL A 194 -8.92 16.42 -10.38
N SER A 195 -8.32 15.43 -11.07
CA SER A 195 -8.95 14.14 -11.34
C SER A 195 -8.71 13.17 -10.15
N ILE A 196 -9.79 12.67 -9.57
CA ILE A 196 -9.78 11.68 -8.50
C ILE A 196 -10.26 10.34 -9.05
N LEU A 197 -9.42 9.31 -8.90
CA LEU A 197 -9.76 7.93 -9.23
C LEU A 197 -10.01 7.15 -7.95
N ASN A 198 -11.20 6.59 -7.83
CA ASN A 198 -11.62 5.71 -6.75
C ASN A 198 -11.68 4.29 -7.29
N ILE A 199 -10.68 3.45 -7.00
CA ILE A 199 -10.49 2.13 -7.62
C ILE A 199 -10.52 1.06 -6.52
N HIS A 200 -11.17 -0.07 -6.82
CA HIS A 200 -11.12 -1.30 -6.03
C HIS A 200 -10.66 -2.44 -6.94
N LEU A 201 -9.49 -2.98 -6.64
CA LEU A 201 -8.97 -4.13 -7.37
C LEU A 201 -9.73 -5.40 -6.95
N ALA A 202 -9.92 -6.30 -7.90
CA ALA A 202 -10.52 -7.61 -7.61
C ALA A 202 -9.74 -8.34 -6.53
N SER A 203 -10.45 -9.03 -5.63
CA SER A 203 -9.83 -9.92 -4.64
C SER A 203 -9.19 -11.10 -5.36
N ASN A 204 -8.02 -11.51 -4.89
CA ASN A 204 -7.41 -12.77 -5.33
C ASN A 204 -8.20 -13.93 -4.70
N TRP A 205 -9.27 -14.36 -5.36
CA TRP A 205 -9.92 -15.62 -5.02
C TRP A 205 -9.14 -16.73 -5.71
N PHE A 206 -8.57 -17.64 -4.94
CA PHE A 206 -8.14 -18.93 -5.46
C PHE A 206 -9.42 -19.77 -5.54
N GLU A 207 -9.89 -20.05 -6.74
CA GLU A 207 -10.97 -21.02 -6.91
C GLU A 207 -10.44 -22.40 -6.49
N GLU A 208 -11.19 -23.14 -5.66
CA GLU A 208 -10.79 -24.47 -5.15
C GLU A 208 -10.72 -25.55 -6.26
N GLU A 209 -10.99 -25.19 -7.52
CA GLU A 209 -11.05 -26.14 -8.64
C GLU A 209 -9.71 -26.36 -9.37
N GLU A 210 -8.61 -25.77 -8.93
CA GLU A 210 -7.28 -25.98 -9.53
C GLU A 210 -6.33 -26.89 -8.72
N TYR A 211 -6.89 -27.88 -7.98
CA TYR A 211 -6.09 -28.92 -7.34
C TYR A 211 -6.42 -30.30 -7.87
#